data_07f52095caf446fbcad6c8905897bf6a
#
_entry.id   07f52095caf446fbcad6c8905897bf6a
#
_cell.length_a   1.000
_cell.length_b   1.000
_cell.length_c   1.000
_cell.angle_alpha   90.00
_cell.angle_beta   90.00
_cell.angle_gamma   90.00
#
_symmetry.space_group_name_H-M   'P 1'
#
loop_
_entity.id
_entity.type
_entity.pdbx_description
1 polymer ?
#
loop_
_entity_poly.entity_id
_entity_poly.type
_entity_poly.pdbx_seq_one_letter_code
_entity_poly.pdbx_strand_id
1 'polypeptide(L)'
;FVGSHDGTIYSLDLNTGCANWTFKADSEVRHALSLGHWRDDNSEALFFGDLAGNVYAINRLGGKLIWKSRPNDHPDTVITGSPKLFGDKLFVPLSSREWASAANPAYGCCTFRGGVAAVSVSDGSRQWISYATDEPAPTGQFNTENVALMAPSGAPVWNSPTIDAKRNRLYVGTGENYSSPASDTSDAVLAIDLENGELLWHYQTLEKDAWNMACFVGGPIGNCPSENGPDLDIGASIILATQEDGRDILLGGTKGGLVFALNPDQNGALLWENKIGSGGFNGGVHWGM
;
A
#
# COMPACT_ATOMS: atom_id res chain seq x y z
N PHE A 1 -13.56 17.09 -4.85
CA PHE A 1 -12.72 16.45 -5.88
C PHE A 1 -12.97 14.96 -5.86
N VAL A 2 -13.06 14.33 -7.03
CA VAL A 2 -13.37 12.90 -7.20
C VAL A 2 -12.49 12.32 -8.29
N GLY A 3 -11.83 11.20 -8.01
CA GLY A 3 -11.18 10.36 -9.01
C GLY A 3 -12.15 9.33 -9.57
N SER A 4 -11.97 8.93 -10.82
CA SER A 4 -12.83 7.93 -11.46
C SER A 4 -12.01 6.75 -12.02
N HIS A 5 -12.71 5.66 -12.28
CA HIS A 5 -12.13 4.43 -12.83
C HIS A 5 -11.60 4.61 -14.26
N ASP A 6 -12.04 5.62 -15.00
CA ASP A 6 -11.46 5.95 -16.30
C ASP A 6 -10.20 6.84 -16.20
N GLY A 7 -9.76 7.19 -14.99
CA GLY A 7 -8.60 8.06 -14.73
C GLY A 7 -8.90 9.55 -14.80
N THR A 8 -10.18 9.94 -14.86
CA THR A 8 -10.53 11.36 -14.83
C THR A 8 -10.68 11.86 -13.40
N ILE A 9 -10.04 12.98 -13.08
CA ILE A 9 -10.24 13.74 -11.85
C ILE A 9 -11.22 14.85 -12.14
N TYR A 10 -12.22 14.99 -11.29
CA TYR A 10 -13.27 16.03 -11.39
C TYR A 10 -13.16 17.00 -10.22
N SER A 11 -13.18 18.29 -10.49
CA SER A 11 -13.54 19.32 -9.52
C SER A 11 -15.01 19.66 -9.73
N LEU A 12 -15.82 19.34 -8.74
CA LEU A 12 -17.28 19.56 -8.81
C LEU A 12 -17.67 20.71 -7.91
N ASP A 13 -18.60 21.52 -8.36
CA ASP A 13 -19.30 22.48 -7.52
C ASP A 13 -20.15 21.73 -6.50
N LEU A 14 -20.02 22.08 -5.23
CA LEU A 14 -20.64 21.35 -4.13
C LEU A 14 -22.18 21.44 -4.12
N ASN A 15 -22.75 22.55 -4.64
CA ASN A 15 -24.19 22.80 -4.62
C ASN A 15 -24.89 22.24 -5.84
N THR A 16 -24.25 22.32 -7.01
CA THR A 16 -24.87 21.99 -8.31
C THR A 16 -24.41 20.65 -8.87
N GLY A 17 -23.25 20.13 -8.40
CA GLY A 17 -22.60 18.95 -8.98
C GLY A 17 -21.96 19.20 -10.35
N CYS A 18 -21.99 20.43 -10.88
CA CYS A 18 -21.37 20.75 -12.16
C CYS A 18 -19.85 20.70 -12.07
N ALA A 19 -19.21 20.21 -13.13
CA ALA A 19 -17.75 20.19 -13.20
C ALA A 19 -17.19 21.60 -13.43
N ASN A 20 -16.30 22.03 -12.52
CA ASN A 20 -15.52 23.26 -12.71
C ASN A 20 -14.36 23.03 -13.69
N TRP A 21 -13.69 21.89 -13.53
CA TRP A 21 -12.61 21.44 -14.41
C TRP A 21 -12.43 19.92 -14.29
N THR A 22 -11.73 19.35 -15.26
CA THR A 22 -11.30 17.94 -15.25
C THR A 22 -9.83 17.84 -15.58
N PHE A 23 -9.20 16.77 -15.06
CA PHE A 23 -7.84 16.36 -15.42
C PHE A 23 -7.84 14.87 -15.78
N LYS A 24 -7.07 14.46 -16.79
CA LYS A 24 -6.95 13.08 -17.22
C LYS A 24 -5.59 12.51 -16.78
N ALA A 25 -5.60 11.52 -15.88
CA ALA A 25 -4.43 10.71 -15.54
C ALA A 25 -4.19 9.64 -16.62
N ASP A 26 -3.02 8.99 -16.58
CA ASP A 26 -2.65 7.97 -17.56
C ASP A 26 -3.42 6.65 -17.35
N SER A 27 -3.90 6.40 -16.12
CA SER A 27 -4.64 5.20 -15.75
C SER A 27 -5.70 5.50 -14.68
N GLU A 28 -6.44 4.47 -14.26
CA GLU A 28 -7.51 4.57 -13.27
C GLU A 28 -7.02 5.16 -11.94
N VAL A 29 -7.86 5.98 -11.30
CA VAL A 29 -7.65 6.52 -9.95
C VAL A 29 -8.72 5.98 -9.02
N ARG A 30 -8.33 5.14 -8.05
CA ARG A 30 -9.26 4.35 -7.22
C ARG A 30 -9.36 4.79 -5.77
N HIS A 31 -8.58 5.76 -5.36
CA HIS A 31 -8.47 6.21 -3.97
C HIS A 31 -8.81 7.70 -3.82
N ALA A 32 -8.90 8.17 -2.57
CA ALA A 32 -9.13 9.59 -2.27
C ALA A 32 -7.91 10.44 -2.64
N LEU A 33 -8.18 11.69 -3.06
CA LEU A 33 -7.13 12.65 -3.35
C LEU A 33 -6.72 13.37 -2.07
N SER A 34 -5.41 13.59 -1.90
CA SER A 34 -4.86 14.43 -0.83
C SER A 34 -4.77 15.87 -1.29
N LEU A 35 -5.22 16.80 -0.44
CA LEU A 35 -5.12 18.24 -0.68
C LEU A 35 -4.10 18.86 0.27
N GLY A 36 -3.25 19.74 -0.23
CA GLY A 36 -2.33 20.51 0.59
C GLY A 36 -1.46 21.46 -0.19
N HIS A 37 -0.56 22.14 0.52
CA HIS A 37 0.37 23.10 -0.07
C HIS A 37 1.55 22.38 -0.74
N TRP A 38 1.98 22.88 -1.88
CA TRP A 38 3.13 22.35 -2.63
C TRP A 38 4.29 23.34 -2.75
N ARG A 39 4.06 24.59 -2.26
CA ARG A 39 5.05 25.68 -2.18
C ARG A 39 4.83 26.54 -0.94
N ASP A 40 5.84 27.31 -0.59
CA ASP A 40 5.83 28.24 0.54
C ASP A 40 4.87 29.43 0.35
N ASP A 41 4.43 29.69 -0.88
CA ASP A 41 3.48 30.77 -1.23
C ASP A 41 2.00 30.39 -0.97
N ASN A 42 1.75 29.31 -0.22
CA ASN A 42 0.42 28.74 0.05
C ASN A 42 -0.33 28.26 -1.21
N SER A 43 0.33 28.02 -2.32
CA SER A 43 -0.29 27.39 -3.49
C SER A 43 -0.73 25.96 -3.15
N GLU A 44 -2.01 25.66 -3.40
CA GLU A 44 -2.60 24.35 -3.11
C GLU A 44 -2.59 23.43 -4.33
N ALA A 45 -2.31 22.15 -4.08
CA ALA A 45 -2.35 21.07 -5.06
C ALA A 45 -3.16 19.88 -4.57
N LEU A 46 -3.64 19.09 -5.52
CA LEU A 46 -4.18 17.76 -5.28
C LEU A 46 -3.12 16.74 -5.64
N PHE A 47 -2.92 15.78 -4.73
CA PHE A 47 -1.97 14.69 -4.90
C PHE A 47 -2.72 13.36 -4.96
N PHE A 48 -2.35 12.52 -5.90
CA PHE A 48 -2.96 11.19 -6.07
C PHE A 48 -2.03 10.27 -6.88
N GLY A 49 -2.32 8.99 -6.87
CA GLY A 49 -1.67 7.99 -7.71
C GLY A 49 -2.62 7.38 -8.72
N ASP A 50 -2.10 6.56 -9.63
CA ASP A 50 -2.90 5.80 -10.58
C ASP A 50 -2.50 4.30 -10.60
N LEU A 51 -3.26 3.50 -11.33
CA LEU A 51 -2.98 2.06 -11.49
C LEU A 51 -1.87 1.76 -12.52
N ALA A 52 -1.21 2.78 -13.06
CA ALA A 52 0.06 2.63 -13.79
C ALA A 52 1.27 2.92 -12.90
N GLY A 53 1.08 3.16 -11.59
CA GLY A 53 2.14 3.43 -10.63
C GLY A 53 2.68 4.86 -10.68
N ASN A 54 2.00 5.77 -11.37
CA ASN A 54 2.37 7.18 -11.37
C ASN A 54 1.74 7.91 -10.18
N VAL A 55 2.41 8.97 -9.74
CA VAL A 55 1.97 9.92 -8.73
C VAL A 55 1.92 11.31 -9.36
N TYR A 56 0.90 12.06 -9.04
CA TYR A 56 0.61 13.37 -9.63
C TYR A 56 0.45 14.43 -8.57
N ALA A 57 0.89 15.64 -8.89
CA ALA A 57 0.41 16.89 -8.30
C ALA A 57 -0.26 17.73 -9.37
N ILE A 58 -1.48 18.17 -9.13
CA ILE A 58 -2.21 19.06 -10.01
C ILE A 58 -2.69 20.30 -9.24
N ASN A 59 -2.73 21.46 -9.91
CA ASN A 59 -3.19 22.69 -9.30
C ASN A 59 -4.67 22.59 -8.90
N ARG A 60 -5.01 22.91 -7.65
CA ARG A 60 -6.37 22.81 -7.12
C ARG A 60 -7.40 23.67 -7.88
N LEU A 61 -7.01 24.87 -8.32
CA LEU A 61 -7.94 25.83 -8.91
C LEU A 61 -8.28 25.54 -10.37
N GLY A 62 -7.32 24.98 -11.13
CA GLY A 62 -7.48 24.83 -12.57
C GLY A 62 -7.18 23.45 -13.13
N GLY A 63 -6.86 22.47 -12.27
CA GLY A 63 -6.57 21.09 -12.70
C GLY A 63 -5.31 20.93 -13.56
N LYS A 64 -4.43 21.95 -13.63
CA LYS A 64 -3.20 21.87 -14.42
C LYS A 64 -2.16 21.00 -13.73
N LEU A 65 -1.49 20.14 -14.51
CA LEU A 65 -0.37 19.33 -14.02
C LEU A 65 0.75 20.24 -13.50
N ILE A 66 1.22 19.95 -12.28
CA ILE A 66 2.39 20.56 -11.67
C ILE A 66 3.59 19.64 -11.92
N TRP A 67 3.48 18.40 -11.46
CA TRP A 67 4.46 17.36 -11.73
C TRP A 67 3.78 15.97 -11.78
N LYS A 68 4.48 15.04 -12.43
CA LYS A 68 4.18 13.60 -12.44
C LYS A 68 5.48 12.84 -12.20
N SER A 69 5.45 11.85 -11.34
CA SER A 69 6.60 10.98 -11.07
C SER A 69 6.16 9.51 -10.97
N ARG A 70 7.14 8.60 -11.03
CA ARG A 70 6.95 7.17 -10.80
C ARG A 70 7.93 6.73 -9.71
N PRO A 71 7.51 6.63 -8.43
CA PRO A 71 8.44 6.41 -7.32
C PRO A 71 9.02 5.00 -7.27
N ASN A 72 8.39 4.00 -7.90
CA ASN A 72 8.87 2.62 -7.99
C ASN A 72 8.92 2.17 -9.45
N ASP A 73 10.05 1.61 -9.88
CA ASP A 73 10.32 1.26 -11.28
C ASP A 73 9.77 -0.12 -11.69
N HIS A 74 9.27 -0.94 -10.74
CA HIS A 74 8.70 -2.25 -11.05
C HIS A 74 7.49 -2.10 -11.99
N PRO A 75 7.41 -2.87 -13.11
CA PRO A 75 6.39 -2.68 -14.15
C PRO A 75 4.96 -2.86 -13.63
N ASP A 76 4.75 -3.80 -12.71
CA ASP A 76 3.43 -4.11 -12.13
C ASP A 76 3.04 -3.20 -10.95
N THR A 77 3.84 -2.16 -10.63
CA THR A 77 3.48 -1.22 -9.56
C THR A 77 2.16 -0.53 -9.85
N VAL A 78 1.29 -0.49 -8.84
CA VAL A 78 0.03 0.28 -8.83
C VAL A 78 -0.08 1.07 -7.53
N ILE A 79 -0.80 2.20 -7.56
CA ILE A 79 -1.12 2.98 -6.38
C ILE A 79 -2.63 2.83 -6.12
N THR A 80 -2.98 2.08 -5.07
CA THR A 80 -4.37 1.78 -4.69
C THR A 80 -4.80 2.42 -3.38
N GLY A 81 -3.88 2.61 -2.43
CA GLY A 81 -4.10 3.40 -1.22
C GLY A 81 -3.91 4.89 -1.49
N SER A 82 -4.59 5.74 -0.72
CA SER A 82 -4.45 7.20 -0.84
C SER A 82 -3.07 7.65 -0.36
N PRO A 83 -2.25 8.32 -1.18
CA PRO A 83 -1.02 8.94 -0.71
C PRO A 83 -1.31 9.94 0.41
N LYS A 84 -0.44 10.01 1.41
CA LYS A 84 -0.62 10.86 2.58
C LYS A 84 0.39 12.00 2.61
N LEU A 85 -0.12 13.23 2.65
CA LEU A 85 0.70 14.44 2.75
C LEU A 85 1.04 14.73 4.21
N PHE A 86 2.32 14.98 4.51
CA PHE A 86 2.76 15.51 5.80
C PHE A 86 4.09 16.26 5.62
N GLY A 87 4.12 17.52 6.07
CA GLY A 87 5.27 18.42 5.86
C GLY A 87 5.54 18.65 4.36
N ASP A 88 6.76 18.45 3.96
CA ASP A 88 7.26 18.59 2.59
C ASP A 88 7.28 17.25 1.81
N LYS A 89 6.74 16.18 2.41
CA LYS A 89 6.74 14.83 1.86
C LYS A 89 5.32 14.31 1.58
N LEU A 90 5.19 13.59 0.49
CA LEU A 90 4.02 12.78 0.17
C LEU A 90 4.41 11.30 0.31
N PHE A 91 3.76 10.59 1.22
CA PHE A 91 3.98 9.17 1.47
C PHE A 91 3.05 8.34 0.60
N VAL A 92 3.62 7.58 -0.30
CA VAL A 92 2.94 6.83 -1.36
C VAL A 92 2.99 5.34 -1.04
N PRO A 93 1.85 4.68 -0.79
CA PRO A 93 1.81 3.24 -0.61
C PRO A 93 2.06 2.53 -1.94
N LEU A 94 2.90 1.49 -1.92
CA LEU A 94 3.28 0.72 -3.10
C LEU A 94 2.59 -0.64 -3.08
N SER A 95 1.69 -0.83 -4.03
CA SER A 95 1.00 -2.08 -4.32
C SER A 95 1.34 -2.57 -5.73
N SER A 96 0.82 -3.74 -6.11
CA SER A 96 1.20 -4.37 -7.37
C SER A 96 0.07 -5.19 -7.98
N ARG A 97 0.17 -5.43 -9.30
CA ARG A 97 -0.59 -6.45 -10.03
C ARG A 97 0.22 -7.73 -10.26
N GLU A 98 1.43 -7.84 -9.74
CA GLU A 98 2.29 -9.01 -9.96
C GLU A 98 1.64 -10.30 -9.46
N TRP A 99 0.83 -10.22 -8.38
CA TRP A 99 0.02 -11.36 -7.93
C TRP A 99 -0.86 -11.96 -9.05
N ALA A 100 -1.35 -11.12 -9.98
CA ALA A 100 -2.13 -11.56 -11.15
C ALA A 100 -1.24 -12.00 -12.31
N SER A 101 -0.12 -11.29 -12.57
CA SER A 101 0.88 -11.64 -13.59
C SER A 101 1.47 -13.03 -13.33
N ALA A 102 1.58 -13.44 -12.07
CA ALA A 102 2.02 -14.76 -11.64
C ALA A 102 1.18 -15.93 -12.18
N ALA A 103 -0.08 -15.69 -12.58
CA ALA A 103 -0.93 -16.71 -13.20
C ALA A 103 -0.35 -17.25 -14.53
N ASN A 104 0.51 -16.47 -15.18
CA ASN A 104 1.22 -16.91 -16.39
C ASN A 104 2.48 -17.69 -16.01
N PRO A 105 2.59 -19.00 -16.30
CA PRO A 105 3.75 -19.79 -15.91
C PRO A 105 5.04 -19.39 -16.68
N ALA A 106 4.93 -18.64 -17.78
CA ALA A 106 6.08 -18.07 -18.49
C ALA A 106 6.59 -16.78 -17.84
N TYR A 107 5.87 -16.23 -16.85
CA TYR A 107 6.30 -15.05 -16.08
C TYR A 107 7.35 -15.43 -15.03
N GLY A 108 8.45 -14.69 -14.99
CA GLY A 108 9.50 -14.87 -13.97
C GLY A 108 9.06 -14.32 -12.61
N CYS A 109 8.25 -15.09 -11.91
CA CYS A 109 7.65 -14.69 -10.63
C CYS A 109 8.59 -14.96 -9.45
N CYS A 110 8.63 -14.11 -8.44
CA CYS A 110 8.04 -12.77 -8.38
C CYS A 110 9.10 -11.82 -7.84
N THR A 111 9.05 -10.56 -8.20
CA THR A 111 10.13 -9.61 -7.89
C THR A 111 9.63 -8.28 -7.32
N PHE A 112 8.31 -8.07 -7.23
CA PHE A 112 7.76 -6.88 -6.63
C PHE A 112 8.03 -6.84 -5.12
N ARG A 113 8.35 -5.66 -4.63
CA ARG A 113 8.53 -5.35 -3.21
C ARG A 113 7.51 -4.31 -2.80
N GLY A 114 6.57 -4.70 -1.93
CA GLY A 114 5.65 -3.77 -1.28
C GLY A 114 6.37 -2.79 -0.35
N GLY A 115 5.70 -1.72 0.04
CA GLY A 115 6.30 -0.73 0.93
C GLY A 115 5.70 0.66 0.80
N VAL A 116 6.47 1.66 1.20
CA VAL A 116 6.10 3.08 1.10
C VAL A 116 7.25 3.88 0.49
N ALA A 117 6.94 4.73 -0.49
CA ALA A 117 7.86 5.73 -1.00
C ALA A 117 7.53 7.11 -0.43
N ALA A 118 8.54 7.88 -0.04
CA ALA A 118 8.41 9.31 0.19
C ALA A 118 8.87 10.08 -1.03
N VAL A 119 8.03 10.99 -1.52
CA VAL A 119 8.38 11.92 -2.59
C VAL A 119 8.22 13.35 -2.13
N SER A 120 9.05 14.24 -2.68
CA SER A 120 8.95 15.68 -2.42
C SER A 120 7.65 16.23 -2.97
N VAL A 121 6.92 17.01 -2.18
CA VAL A 121 5.69 17.68 -2.64
C VAL A 121 5.95 18.74 -3.71
N SER A 122 7.16 19.31 -3.73
CA SER A 122 7.50 20.41 -4.64
C SER A 122 7.72 19.97 -6.08
N ASP A 123 8.29 18.76 -6.31
CA ASP A 123 8.71 18.31 -7.63
C ASP A 123 8.49 16.81 -7.91
N GLY A 124 7.98 16.05 -6.90
CA GLY A 124 7.76 14.62 -7.03
C GLY A 124 9.02 13.76 -7.01
N SER A 125 10.20 14.34 -6.70
CA SER A 125 11.43 13.58 -6.59
C SER A 125 11.38 12.60 -5.41
N ARG A 126 11.82 11.36 -5.64
CA ARG A 126 11.87 10.33 -4.62
C ARG A 126 12.96 10.65 -3.58
N GLN A 127 12.56 10.75 -2.31
CA GLN A 127 13.46 10.97 -1.18
C GLN A 127 13.99 9.64 -0.64
N TRP A 128 13.10 8.67 -0.42
CA TRP A 128 13.43 7.33 0.01
C TRP A 128 12.33 6.33 -0.38
N ILE A 129 12.64 5.03 -0.31
CA ILE A 129 11.67 3.94 -0.30
C ILE A 129 11.98 3.03 0.88
N SER A 130 10.96 2.70 1.67
CA SER A 130 10.97 1.65 2.67
C SER A 130 10.29 0.43 2.09
N TYR A 131 11.02 -0.63 1.86
CA TYR A 131 10.50 -1.89 1.34
C TYR A 131 10.11 -2.84 2.48
N ALA A 132 9.01 -3.56 2.29
CA ALA A 132 8.54 -4.57 3.22
C ALA A 132 9.32 -5.89 3.12
N THR A 133 9.99 -6.16 2.00
CA THR A 133 10.78 -7.38 1.78
C THR A 133 12.21 -7.05 1.36
N ASP A 134 13.12 -7.98 1.59
CA ASP A 134 14.47 -7.92 1.03
C ASP A 134 14.47 -7.94 -0.50
N GLU A 135 15.63 -7.70 -1.11
CA GLU A 135 15.80 -7.75 -2.57
C GLU A 135 15.58 -9.18 -3.07
N PRO A 136 14.67 -9.40 -4.05
CA PRO A 136 14.43 -10.72 -4.60
C PRO A 136 15.66 -11.31 -5.29
N ALA A 137 15.91 -12.58 -5.02
CA ALA A 137 17.01 -13.34 -5.63
C ALA A 137 16.50 -14.69 -6.14
N PRO A 138 17.21 -15.35 -7.10
CA PRO A 138 16.87 -16.68 -7.56
C PRO A 138 16.87 -17.68 -6.38
N THR A 139 15.80 -18.44 -6.21
CA THR A 139 15.66 -19.47 -5.15
C THR A 139 16.42 -20.75 -5.47
N GLY A 140 16.91 -20.92 -6.70
CA GLY A 140 17.45 -22.16 -7.21
C GLY A 140 16.37 -23.16 -7.66
N GLN A 141 15.10 -22.80 -7.55
CA GLN A 141 13.96 -23.60 -7.98
C GLN A 141 13.41 -23.05 -9.32
N PHE A 142 12.73 -23.92 -10.05
CA PHE A 142 12.11 -23.60 -11.33
C PHE A 142 10.67 -24.08 -11.32
N ASN A 143 9.80 -23.34 -12.01
CA ASN A 143 8.43 -23.77 -12.24
C ASN A 143 8.34 -24.83 -13.38
N THR A 144 7.11 -25.26 -13.72
CA THR A 144 6.87 -26.28 -14.75
C THR A 144 7.29 -25.89 -16.17
N GLU A 145 7.40 -24.60 -16.45
CA GLU A 145 7.89 -24.05 -17.73
C GLU A 145 9.41 -23.78 -17.71
N ASN A 146 10.11 -24.30 -16.71
CA ASN A 146 11.55 -24.10 -16.50
C ASN A 146 11.94 -22.61 -16.33
N VAL A 147 11.04 -21.81 -15.76
CA VAL A 147 11.30 -20.40 -15.39
C VAL A 147 11.78 -20.35 -13.94
N ALA A 148 12.88 -19.64 -13.67
CA ALA A 148 13.43 -19.50 -12.33
C ALA A 148 12.46 -18.78 -11.40
N LEU A 149 12.29 -19.33 -10.18
CA LEU A 149 11.51 -18.70 -9.13
C LEU A 149 12.39 -17.73 -8.33
N MET A 150 11.81 -16.55 -8.03
CA MET A 150 12.45 -15.45 -7.31
C MET A 150 11.78 -15.25 -5.96
N ALA A 151 12.55 -14.94 -4.91
CA ALA A 151 12.04 -14.62 -3.57
C ALA A 151 13.07 -13.77 -2.79
N PRO A 152 12.64 -13.06 -1.68
CA PRO A 152 11.24 -12.83 -1.30
C PRO A 152 10.55 -11.80 -2.20
N SER A 153 9.22 -11.81 -2.27
CA SER A 153 8.46 -10.81 -3.03
C SER A 153 7.04 -10.64 -2.47
N GLY A 154 6.35 -9.58 -2.84
CA GLY A 154 5.00 -9.29 -2.38
C GLY A 154 4.99 -8.32 -1.20
N ALA A 155 4.20 -8.63 -0.16
CA ALA A 155 3.89 -7.77 0.98
C ALA A 155 3.42 -6.36 0.54
N PRO A 156 2.44 -6.25 -0.39
CA PRO A 156 1.99 -4.98 -0.94
C PRO A 156 1.38 -4.09 0.14
N VAL A 157 1.62 -2.78 0.04
CA VAL A 157 0.90 -1.78 0.83
C VAL A 157 -0.19 -1.18 -0.05
N TRP A 158 -1.44 -1.57 0.18
CA TRP A 158 -2.58 -1.11 -0.61
C TRP A 158 -3.62 -0.31 0.17
N ASN A 159 -3.38 -0.10 1.47
CA ASN A 159 -4.06 0.85 2.34
C ASN A 159 -3.34 2.21 2.38
N SER A 160 -3.98 3.20 3.01
CA SER A 160 -3.41 4.54 3.14
C SER A 160 -2.54 4.66 4.39
N PRO A 161 -1.35 5.29 4.32
CA PRO A 161 -0.49 5.50 5.47
C PRO A 161 -1.16 6.34 6.57
N THR A 162 -0.92 6.01 7.82
CA THR A 162 -1.34 6.78 9.00
C THR A 162 -0.13 7.47 9.60
N ILE A 163 -0.21 8.80 9.76
CA ILE A 163 0.90 9.62 10.26
C ILE A 163 0.78 9.80 11.79
N ASP A 164 1.87 9.51 12.49
CA ASP A 164 2.08 9.81 13.90
C ASP A 164 3.18 10.87 14.02
N ALA A 165 2.77 12.14 13.98
CA ALA A 165 3.69 13.26 14.09
C ALA A 165 4.37 13.33 15.47
N LYS A 166 3.73 12.81 16.52
CA LYS A 166 4.26 12.80 17.89
C LYS A 166 5.49 11.91 18.01
N ARG A 167 5.51 10.78 17.26
CA ARG A 167 6.60 9.79 17.31
C ARG A 167 7.50 9.82 16.08
N ASN A 168 7.26 10.75 15.13
CA ASN A 168 7.93 10.82 13.84
C ASN A 168 7.82 9.49 13.06
N ARG A 169 6.61 8.90 13.01
CA ARG A 169 6.37 7.58 12.40
C ARG A 169 5.18 7.60 11.46
N LEU A 170 5.19 6.69 10.52
CA LEU A 170 3.98 6.30 9.79
C LEU A 170 3.71 4.81 10.01
N TYR A 171 2.42 4.44 9.93
CA TYR A 171 1.98 3.05 10.04
C TYR A 171 1.23 2.64 8.80
N VAL A 172 1.51 1.43 8.30
CA VAL A 172 0.81 0.79 7.18
C VAL A 172 0.54 -0.67 7.49
N GLY A 173 -0.46 -1.24 6.85
CA GLY A 173 -0.66 -2.68 6.78
C GLY A 173 -0.09 -3.24 5.48
N THR A 174 0.40 -4.47 5.52
CA THR A 174 0.83 -5.21 4.34
C THR A 174 -0.12 -6.35 4.00
N GLY A 175 -0.08 -6.79 2.78
CA GLY A 175 -0.68 -8.04 2.34
C GLY A 175 0.32 -9.19 2.29
N GLU A 176 -0.11 -10.27 1.64
CA GLU A 176 0.59 -11.53 1.49
C GLU A 176 1.92 -11.40 0.72
N ASN A 177 2.82 -12.37 0.91
CA ASN A 177 3.92 -12.55 -0.04
C ASN A 177 3.43 -13.19 -1.35
N TYR A 178 4.13 -12.94 -2.45
CA TYR A 178 3.82 -13.55 -3.74
C TYR A 178 4.66 -14.78 -4.04
N SER A 179 5.71 -15.00 -3.27
CA SER A 179 6.66 -16.10 -3.42
C SER A 179 7.08 -16.69 -2.06
N SER A 180 7.54 -17.95 -2.07
CA SER A 180 8.05 -18.65 -0.91
C SER A 180 9.56 -18.43 -0.71
N PRO A 181 10.04 -18.38 0.55
CA PRO A 181 9.26 -18.42 1.79
C PRO A 181 8.60 -17.08 2.10
N ALA A 182 7.45 -17.11 2.82
CA ALA A 182 6.82 -15.92 3.33
C ALA A 182 7.72 -15.21 4.36
N SER A 183 7.77 -13.87 4.31
CA SER A 183 8.50 -13.03 5.26
C SER A 183 7.67 -12.74 6.52
N ASP A 184 8.32 -12.26 7.56
CA ASP A 184 7.68 -11.80 8.80
C ASP A 184 7.04 -10.39 8.69
N THR A 185 7.14 -9.78 7.51
CA THR A 185 6.60 -8.47 7.17
C THR A 185 5.39 -8.54 6.22
N SER A 186 4.97 -9.74 5.79
CA SER A 186 3.65 -9.96 5.17
C SER A 186 2.56 -9.98 6.22
N ASP A 187 1.35 -9.58 5.86
CA ASP A 187 0.19 -9.54 6.76
C ASP A 187 0.50 -8.85 8.09
N ALA A 188 1.26 -7.78 8.02
CA ALA A 188 1.86 -7.11 9.15
C ALA A 188 1.53 -5.62 9.21
N VAL A 189 1.54 -5.05 10.41
CA VAL A 189 1.65 -3.61 10.61
C VAL A 189 3.12 -3.25 10.60
N LEU A 190 3.51 -2.30 9.76
CA LEU A 190 4.85 -1.74 9.71
C LEU A 190 4.84 -0.34 10.31
N ALA A 191 5.83 -0.05 11.17
CA ALA A 191 6.13 1.30 11.63
C ALA A 191 7.41 1.78 10.97
N ILE A 192 7.31 2.88 10.24
CA ILE A 192 8.39 3.42 9.41
C ILE A 192 8.70 4.84 9.89
N ASP A 193 9.98 5.20 9.99
CA ASP A 193 10.42 6.55 10.31
C ASP A 193 10.07 7.52 9.16
N LEU A 194 9.45 8.66 9.50
CA LEU A 194 9.00 9.66 8.52
C LEU A 194 10.15 10.35 7.79
N GLU A 195 11.33 10.45 8.44
CA GLU A 195 12.43 11.22 7.88
C GLU A 195 13.25 10.43 6.87
N ASN A 196 13.60 9.19 7.22
CA ASN A 196 14.57 8.39 6.46
C ASN A 196 14.01 7.09 5.87
N GLY A 197 12.76 6.70 6.24
CA GLY A 197 12.13 5.47 5.75
C GLY A 197 12.63 4.19 6.44
N GLU A 198 13.34 4.28 7.58
CA GLU A 198 13.78 3.12 8.32
C GLU A 198 12.59 2.33 8.88
N LEU A 199 12.56 1.00 8.68
CA LEU A 199 11.60 0.12 9.33
C LEU A 199 11.99 -0.03 10.80
N LEU A 200 11.19 0.55 11.70
CA LEU A 200 11.46 0.60 13.14
C LEU A 200 11.02 -0.67 13.87
N TRP A 201 9.84 -1.18 13.51
CA TRP A 201 9.29 -2.43 14.02
C TRP A 201 8.13 -2.89 13.13
N HIS A 202 7.76 -4.16 13.26
CA HIS A 202 6.56 -4.73 12.66
C HIS A 202 5.80 -5.59 13.66
N TYR A 203 4.51 -5.81 13.39
CA TYR A 203 3.64 -6.76 14.08
C TYR A 203 2.90 -7.60 13.04
N GLN A 204 3.24 -8.87 12.93
CA GLN A 204 2.64 -9.80 11.97
C GLN A 204 1.38 -10.43 12.56
N THR A 205 0.27 -10.40 11.80
CA THR A 205 -1.03 -10.98 12.20
C THR A 205 -1.22 -12.40 11.72
N LEU A 206 -0.54 -12.78 10.64
CA LEU A 206 -0.61 -14.11 10.04
C LEU A 206 0.77 -14.51 9.50
N GLU A 207 1.31 -15.60 10.04
CA GLU A 207 2.56 -16.18 9.55
C GLU A 207 2.31 -17.08 8.33
N LYS A 208 3.31 -17.17 7.45
CA LYS A 208 3.35 -18.09 6.31
C LYS A 208 2.20 -17.86 5.32
N ASP A 209 1.77 -16.61 5.14
CA ASP A 209 0.85 -16.25 4.07
C ASP A 209 1.65 -15.84 2.83
N ALA A 210 1.74 -16.76 1.88
CA ALA A 210 2.26 -16.49 0.55
C ALA A 210 1.27 -17.05 -0.47
N TRP A 211 0.79 -16.19 -1.35
CA TRP A 211 -0.24 -16.50 -2.33
C TRP A 211 -0.10 -15.64 -3.58
N ASN A 212 -0.51 -16.19 -4.72
CA ASN A 212 -0.72 -15.45 -5.95
C ASN A 212 -1.75 -16.16 -6.83
N MET A 213 -2.16 -15.55 -7.96
CA MET A 213 -3.22 -16.08 -8.82
C MET A 213 -2.88 -17.43 -9.47
N ALA A 214 -1.62 -17.85 -9.53
CA ALA A 214 -1.27 -19.19 -10.01
C ALA A 214 -1.86 -20.30 -9.12
N CYS A 215 -2.15 -19.98 -7.84
CA CYS A 215 -2.77 -20.92 -6.91
C CYS A 215 -4.23 -21.24 -7.26
N PHE A 216 -4.96 -20.35 -7.93
CA PHE A 216 -6.32 -20.59 -8.39
C PHE A 216 -6.42 -21.43 -9.67
N VAL A 217 -5.45 -21.31 -10.56
CA VAL A 217 -5.53 -21.93 -11.89
C VAL A 217 -5.11 -23.41 -11.94
N GLY A 218 -5.03 -24.11 -10.80
CA GLY A 218 -5.00 -25.57 -10.86
C GLY A 218 -3.89 -26.31 -10.12
N GLY A 219 -3.54 -25.85 -8.94
CA GLY A 219 -2.64 -26.61 -8.04
C GLY A 219 -1.17 -26.21 -8.22
N PRO A 220 -0.20 -26.97 -7.69
CA PRO A 220 1.22 -26.59 -7.57
C PRO A 220 1.96 -26.50 -8.90
N ILE A 221 1.28 -25.98 -9.93
CA ILE A 221 1.79 -25.80 -11.28
C ILE A 221 2.15 -24.33 -11.47
N GLY A 222 3.37 -24.06 -11.89
CA GLY A 222 3.82 -22.70 -12.18
C GLY A 222 4.33 -21.95 -10.96
N ASN A 223 3.80 -20.75 -10.73
CA ASN A 223 4.35 -19.78 -9.79
C ASN A 223 3.64 -19.76 -8.42
N CYS A 224 2.72 -20.69 -8.13
CA CYS A 224 2.07 -20.75 -6.81
C CYS A 224 3.10 -21.08 -5.73
N PRO A 225 3.22 -20.23 -4.66
CA PRO A 225 4.12 -20.52 -3.55
C PRO A 225 3.71 -21.77 -2.77
N SER A 226 4.67 -22.39 -2.10
CA SER A 226 4.46 -23.67 -1.39
C SER A 226 3.51 -23.55 -0.20
N GLU A 227 3.45 -22.37 0.43
CA GLU A 227 2.54 -22.07 1.54
C GLU A 227 1.08 -22.07 1.08
N ASN A 228 0.80 -21.57 -0.13
CA ASN A 228 -0.56 -21.42 -0.66
C ASN A 228 -1.53 -20.88 0.40
N GLY A 229 -1.16 -19.74 0.96
CA GLY A 229 -1.85 -19.15 2.11
C GLY A 229 -3.25 -18.64 1.80
N PRO A 230 -3.98 -18.18 2.83
CA PRO A 230 -5.40 -17.81 2.70
C PRO A 230 -5.64 -16.38 2.18
N ASP A 231 -4.60 -15.56 1.96
CA ASP A 231 -4.71 -14.17 1.51
C ASP A 231 -5.57 -13.31 2.47
N LEU A 232 -5.10 -13.12 3.71
CA LEU A 232 -5.87 -12.44 4.77
C LEU A 232 -5.31 -11.06 5.17
N ASP A 233 -4.83 -10.32 4.24
CA ASP A 233 -4.20 -8.99 4.34
C ASP A 233 -4.76 -8.06 5.40
N ILE A 234 -3.93 -7.10 5.82
CA ILE A 234 -4.36 -5.86 6.46
C ILE A 234 -4.69 -4.83 5.37
N GLY A 235 -5.93 -4.87 4.88
CA GLY A 235 -6.39 -4.02 3.76
C GLY A 235 -6.90 -2.64 4.18
N ALA A 236 -7.33 -2.49 5.44
CA ALA A 236 -7.75 -1.23 6.01
C ALA A 236 -6.54 -0.43 6.56
N SER A 237 -6.63 0.91 6.49
CA SER A 237 -5.63 1.77 7.13
C SER A 237 -5.59 1.55 8.64
N ILE A 238 -4.39 1.58 9.22
CA ILE A 238 -4.22 1.55 10.67
C ILE A 238 -4.77 2.86 11.26
N ILE A 239 -5.54 2.77 12.33
CA ILE A 239 -6.11 3.94 13.03
C ILE A 239 -5.24 4.25 14.26
N LEU A 240 -4.70 5.46 14.33
CA LEU A 240 -4.10 6.00 15.54
C LEU A 240 -5.18 6.73 16.34
N ALA A 241 -5.46 6.27 17.55
CA ALA A 241 -6.47 6.84 18.44
C ALA A 241 -5.88 7.13 19.82
N THR A 242 -6.37 8.21 20.46
CA THR A 242 -6.02 8.53 21.85
C THR A 242 -7.19 8.16 22.76
N GLN A 243 -6.93 7.34 23.76
CA GLN A 243 -7.90 6.90 24.75
C GLN A 243 -8.22 8.05 25.75
N GLU A 244 -9.28 7.89 26.55
CA GLU A 244 -9.70 8.88 27.56
C GLU A 244 -8.62 9.15 28.61
N ASP A 245 -7.77 8.17 28.90
CA ASP A 245 -6.65 8.30 29.83
C ASP A 245 -5.39 8.94 29.21
N GLY A 246 -5.48 9.38 27.96
CA GLY A 246 -4.40 10.04 27.21
C GLY A 246 -3.38 9.11 26.56
N ARG A 247 -3.54 7.79 26.68
CA ARG A 247 -2.67 6.83 25.98
C ARG A 247 -3.10 6.66 24.53
N ASP A 248 -2.11 6.62 23.62
CA ASP A 248 -2.36 6.31 22.22
C ASP A 248 -2.39 4.80 22.00
N ILE A 249 -3.25 4.37 21.09
CA ILE A 249 -3.33 3.00 20.59
C ILE A 249 -3.39 2.99 19.06
N LEU A 250 -2.89 1.93 18.45
CA LEU A 250 -3.09 1.63 17.04
C LEU A 250 -4.16 0.55 16.92
N LEU A 251 -5.16 0.79 16.09
CA LEU A 251 -6.20 -0.19 15.80
C LEU A 251 -6.03 -0.68 14.35
N GLY A 252 -6.14 -1.97 14.15
CA GLY A 252 -6.07 -2.60 12.85
C GLY A 252 -7.05 -3.75 12.70
N GLY A 253 -7.28 -4.16 11.46
CA GLY A 253 -8.12 -5.30 11.15
C GLY A 253 -7.71 -5.98 9.87
N THR A 254 -7.99 -7.27 9.76
CA THR A 254 -7.61 -8.12 8.62
C THR A 254 -8.81 -8.61 7.82
N LYS A 255 -8.59 -8.99 6.56
CA LYS A 255 -9.58 -9.71 5.74
C LYS A 255 -10.07 -10.99 6.43
N GLY A 256 -9.24 -11.58 7.30
CA GLY A 256 -9.61 -12.72 8.13
C GLY A 256 -10.64 -12.44 9.23
N GLY A 257 -11.06 -11.18 9.42
CA GLY A 257 -12.01 -10.78 10.47
C GLY A 257 -11.38 -10.68 11.86
N LEU A 258 -10.06 -10.61 11.96
CA LEU A 258 -9.33 -10.25 13.18
C LEU A 258 -9.33 -8.73 13.33
N VAL A 259 -9.59 -8.22 14.54
CA VAL A 259 -9.39 -6.82 14.94
C VAL A 259 -8.42 -6.82 16.11
N PHE A 260 -7.48 -5.88 16.13
CA PHE A 260 -6.44 -5.83 17.15
C PHE A 260 -6.08 -4.40 17.55
N ALA A 261 -5.52 -4.27 18.74
CA ALA A 261 -4.92 -3.02 19.21
C ALA A 261 -3.46 -3.22 19.60
N LEU A 262 -2.60 -2.29 19.17
CA LEU A 262 -1.17 -2.29 19.47
C LEU A 262 -0.78 -1.05 20.25
N ASN A 263 0.29 -1.14 21.03
CA ASN A 263 0.88 -0.03 21.76
C ASN A 263 2.00 0.63 20.94
N PRO A 264 1.82 1.87 20.42
CA PRO A 264 2.85 2.54 19.63
C PRO A 264 4.09 2.93 20.44
N ASP A 265 3.96 3.06 21.79
CA ASP A 265 5.06 3.40 22.69
C ASP A 265 5.89 2.17 23.12
N GLN A 266 5.44 0.96 22.76
CA GLN A 266 6.11 -0.31 23.06
C GLN A 266 6.38 -1.14 21.80
N ASN A 267 6.82 -0.48 20.72
CA ASN A 267 7.17 -1.10 19.43
C ASN A 267 6.09 -2.04 18.90
N GLY A 268 4.82 -1.60 18.94
CA GLY A 268 3.70 -2.38 18.43
C GLY A 268 3.31 -3.59 19.28
N ALA A 269 3.65 -3.59 20.59
CA ALA A 269 3.21 -4.67 21.48
C ALA A 269 1.70 -4.83 21.45
N LEU A 270 1.22 -6.07 21.29
CA LEU A 270 -0.19 -6.40 21.27
C LEU A 270 -0.84 -6.07 22.61
N LEU A 271 -1.90 -5.26 22.59
CA LEU A 271 -2.74 -4.96 23.74
C LEU A 271 -3.91 -5.94 23.86
N TRP A 272 -4.59 -6.16 22.75
CA TRP A 272 -5.68 -7.13 22.62
C TRP A 272 -5.94 -7.44 21.15
N GLU A 273 -6.54 -8.59 20.91
CA GLU A 273 -7.11 -8.96 19.63
C GLU A 273 -8.45 -9.67 19.81
N ASN A 274 -9.30 -9.60 18.79
CA ASN A 274 -10.60 -10.27 18.80
C ASN A 274 -11.02 -10.63 17.38
N LYS A 275 -11.56 -11.82 17.19
CA LYS A 275 -12.14 -12.25 15.93
C LYS A 275 -13.62 -11.88 15.88
N ILE A 276 -13.98 -10.95 14.99
CA ILE A 276 -15.33 -10.40 14.87
C ILE A 276 -16.18 -11.07 13.78
N GLY A 277 -15.57 -11.93 12.97
CA GLY A 277 -16.25 -12.64 11.88
C GLY A 277 -15.40 -13.76 11.29
N SER A 278 -15.95 -14.55 10.39
CA SER A 278 -15.20 -15.60 9.70
C SER A 278 -14.17 -15.04 8.72
N GLY A 279 -14.46 -13.91 8.12
CA GLY A 279 -13.59 -13.29 7.11
C GLY A 279 -13.42 -14.16 5.86
N GLY A 280 -12.34 -13.88 5.12
CA GLY A 280 -11.93 -14.55 3.90
C GLY A 280 -11.23 -13.57 2.95
N PHE A 281 -10.62 -14.06 1.89
CA PHE A 281 -9.84 -13.23 0.95
C PHE A 281 -10.64 -12.04 0.33
N ASN A 282 -11.96 -12.11 0.28
CA ASN A 282 -12.85 -11.02 -0.17
C ASN A 282 -13.70 -10.41 0.96
N GLY A 283 -13.38 -10.66 2.24
CA GLY A 283 -14.25 -10.29 3.34
C GLY A 283 -13.52 -9.68 4.54
N GLY A 284 -14.19 -9.69 5.69
CA GLY A 284 -13.64 -9.18 6.95
C GLY A 284 -13.48 -7.66 6.99
N VAL A 285 -12.44 -7.17 7.67
CA VAL A 285 -12.07 -5.75 7.72
C VAL A 285 -11.21 -5.45 6.50
N HIS A 286 -11.81 -4.93 5.43
CA HIS A 286 -11.20 -4.86 4.12
C HIS A 286 -10.79 -3.43 3.72
N TRP A 287 -11.73 -2.46 3.73
CA TRP A 287 -11.49 -1.09 3.27
C TRP A 287 -11.51 -0.03 4.37
N GLY A 288 -11.89 -0.38 5.56
CA GLY A 288 -11.94 0.52 6.71
C GLY A 288 -12.64 -0.12 7.92
N MET A 289 -12.50 0.54 9.06
CA MET A 289 -13.18 0.24 10.32
C MET A 289 -13.98 1.45 10.79
#